data_7e694b582718e5161d0a384bd7d2bec3
#
_entry.id   7e694b582718e5161d0a384bd7d2bec3
#
_cell.length_a   1.000
_cell.length_b   1.000
_cell.length_c   1.000
_cell.angle_alpha   90.00
_cell.angle_beta   90.00
_cell.angle_gamma   90.00
#
_symmetry.space_group_name_H-M   'P 1'
#
loop_
_entity.id
_entity.type
_entity.pdbx_description
1 polymer ?
#
loop_
_entity_poly.entity_id
_entity_poly.type
_entity_poly.pdbx_seq_one_letter_code
_entity_poly.pdbx_strand_id
1 'polypeptide(L)'
;MFRSVFIYSLLILAVGCQLNRSFTPISPSQFISSERSQQGIAALEQGKLAEAEKSLADAVRLNKNDINYRRHYAEALWQQGKHQESLHQLGEAIRRGGQNNASLHISLAEKYLVLQEHSTAHRHADEAVRLDPQDYRSWALRGRAKRLQASQQAGYTEHMAAVLHQAREDYLRAVSLSPNNRELLAELAAVQMGCGQPEQALATWLTLQSLYPQGGEPDEVLIGKTETLSVLRRFNEAESNWATIQQRGLENSEAGQRLQAMIGKGARR
;
A
#
# COMPACT_ATOMS: atom_id res chain seq x y z
N MET A 1 61.79 28.11 22.70
CA MET A 1 60.29 28.10 22.86
C MET A 1 59.59 28.85 21.74
N PHE A 2 59.99 28.75 20.47
CA PHE A 2 59.38 29.50 19.35
C PHE A 2 59.13 28.68 18.09
N ARG A 3 59.04 27.36 18.18
CA ARG A 3 58.81 26.49 17.03
C ARG A 3 57.43 25.77 16.98
N SER A 4 56.59 25.90 18.02
CA SER A 4 55.33 25.17 18.13
C SER A 4 54.07 25.96 17.73
N VAL A 5 54.20 27.26 17.51
CA VAL A 5 53.04 28.15 17.20
C VAL A 5 52.75 28.25 15.71
N PHE A 6 53.70 27.93 14.85
CA PHE A 6 53.53 28.02 13.38
C PHE A 6 52.86 26.82 12.72
N ILE A 7 52.74 25.67 13.41
CA ILE A 7 52.15 24.47 12.85
C ILE A 7 50.63 24.46 13.04
N TYR A 8 50.12 25.13 14.06
CA TYR A 8 48.66 25.21 14.31
C TYR A 8 47.91 26.21 13.43
N SER A 9 48.59 27.24 12.93
CA SER A 9 47.96 28.22 12.02
C SER A 9 47.77 27.70 10.59
N LEU A 10 48.56 26.72 10.14
CA LEU A 10 48.42 26.11 8.81
C LEU A 10 47.35 25.03 8.74
N LEU A 11 46.98 24.39 9.87
CA LEU A 11 45.92 23.37 9.94
C LEU A 11 44.52 23.97 9.94
N ILE A 12 44.37 25.23 10.40
CA ILE A 12 43.05 25.92 10.41
C ILE A 12 42.69 26.40 9.00
N LEU A 13 43.64 26.71 8.15
CA LEU A 13 43.39 27.09 6.75
C LEU A 13 43.03 25.92 5.83
N ALA A 14 43.42 24.68 6.16
CA ALA A 14 43.15 23.53 5.35
C ALA A 14 41.72 22.92 5.61
N VAL A 15 41.09 23.21 6.77
CA VAL A 15 39.73 22.76 7.08
C VAL A 15 38.68 23.73 6.55
N GLY A 16 39.03 24.96 6.23
CA GLY A 16 38.12 25.98 5.72
C GLY A 16 37.72 25.84 4.25
N CYS A 17 38.36 24.97 3.46
CA CYS A 17 38.11 24.85 2.02
C CYS A 17 37.19 23.69 1.57
N GLN A 18 36.62 22.92 2.48
CA GLN A 18 35.69 21.82 2.10
C GLN A 18 34.23 22.10 2.38
N LEU A 19 33.84 23.29 2.79
CA LEU A 19 32.44 23.69 2.98
C LEU A 19 31.91 24.61 1.87
N ASN A 20 32.49 24.56 0.69
CA ASN A 20 31.86 25.14 -0.48
C ASN A 20 30.89 24.13 -1.10
N ARG A 21 29.88 23.66 -0.34
CA ARG A 21 28.62 23.23 -0.96
C ARG A 21 28.11 24.46 -1.69
N SER A 22 28.22 24.43 -3.01
CA SER A 22 27.63 25.40 -3.92
C SER A 22 26.16 25.59 -3.54
N PHE A 23 25.89 26.60 -2.73
CA PHE A 23 24.54 27.10 -2.51
C PHE A 23 24.11 27.68 -3.85
N THR A 24 23.51 26.85 -4.70
CA THR A 24 22.80 27.36 -5.87
C THR A 24 21.62 28.15 -5.32
N PRO A 25 21.55 29.45 -5.50
CA PRO A 25 20.43 30.24 -4.99
C PRO A 25 19.15 29.69 -5.63
N ILE A 26 18.18 29.33 -4.78
CA ILE A 26 16.87 28.87 -5.23
C ILE A 26 16.25 30.01 -6.03
N SER A 27 15.88 29.79 -7.26
CA SER A 27 15.24 30.84 -8.08
C SER A 27 13.91 31.27 -7.44
N PRO A 28 13.50 32.52 -7.57
CA PRO A 28 12.21 32.99 -7.03
C PRO A 28 11.03 32.13 -7.48
N SER A 29 11.06 31.62 -8.70
CA SER A 29 10.02 30.71 -9.22
C SER A 29 10.03 29.35 -8.52
N GLN A 30 11.20 28.79 -8.18
CA GLN A 30 11.32 27.55 -7.41
C GLN A 30 10.82 27.72 -5.97
N PHE A 31 11.12 28.86 -5.35
CA PHE A 31 10.60 29.17 -4.02
C PHE A 31 9.07 29.24 -4.02
N ILE A 32 8.48 30.02 -4.94
CA ILE A 32 7.02 30.17 -5.04
C ILE A 32 6.35 28.83 -5.39
N SER A 33 6.93 28.02 -6.28
CA SER A 33 6.36 26.70 -6.63
C SER A 33 6.37 25.74 -5.43
N SER A 34 7.44 25.76 -4.63
CA SER A 34 7.54 24.97 -3.39
C SER A 34 6.49 25.41 -2.37
N GLU A 35 6.34 26.70 -2.15
CA GLU A 35 5.33 27.26 -1.25
C GLU A 35 3.91 26.84 -1.69
N ARG A 36 3.59 26.98 -2.99
CA ARG A 36 2.29 26.53 -3.55
C ARG A 36 2.06 25.03 -3.36
N SER A 37 3.10 24.23 -3.56
CA SER A 37 3.00 22.77 -3.32
C SER A 37 2.71 22.47 -1.85
N GLN A 38 3.39 23.11 -0.92
CA GLN A 38 3.15 22.92 0.52
C GLN A 38 1.73 23.35 0.93
N GLN A 39 1.26 24.51 0.44
CA GLN A 39 -0.12 24.97 0.65
C GLN A 39 -1.14 23.95 0.13
N GLY A 40 -0.90 23.41 -1.06
CA GLY A 40 -1.78 22.42 -1.65
C GLY A 40 -1.78 21.08 -0.90
N ILE A 41 -0.64 20.61 -0.41
CA ILE A 41 -0.53 19.41 0.43
C ILE A 41 -1.29 19.63 1.76
N ALA A 42 -1.07 20.76 2.43
CA ALA A 42 -1.79 21.09 3.66
C ALA A 42 -3.31 21.18 3.45
N ALA A 43 -3.75 21.69 2.30
CA ALA A 43 -5.16 21.73 1.94
C ALA A 43 -5.75 20.32 1.71
N LEU A 44 -4.97 19.40 1.08
CA LEU A 44 -5.35 17.98 0.95
C LEU A 44 -5.56 17.31 2.31
N GLU A 45 -4.64 17.49 3.24
CA GLU A 45 -4.72 16.96 4.61
C GLU A 45 -5.94 17.47 5.37
N GLN A 46 -6.38 18.71 5.06
CA GLN A 46 -7.58 19.32 5.64
C GLN A 46 -8.88 18.96 4.88
N GLY A 47 -8.80 18.18 3.81
CA GLY A 47 -9.96 17.86 2.97
C GLY A 47 -10.47 19.02 2.11
N LYS A 48 -9.72 20.11 1.99
CA LYS A 48 -10.07 21.30 1.18
C LYS A 48 -9.67 21.08 -0.28
N LEU A 49 -10.37 20.16 -0.96
CA LEU A 49 -9.97 19.63 -2.25
C LEU A 49 -9.85 20.69 -3.36
N ALA A 50 -10.75 21.67 -3.40
CA ALA A 50 -10.70 22.75 -4.42
C ALA A 50 -9.49 23.69 -4.22
N GLU A 51 -9.13 24.00 -2.97
CA GLU A 51 -7.96 24.80 -2.63
C GLU A 51 -6.66 24.03 -2.93
N ALA A 52 -6.64 22.74 -2.60
CA ALA A 52 -5.53 21.85 -2.92
C ALA A 52 -5.28 21.77 -4.44
N GLU A 53 -6.32 21.54 -5.23
CA GLU A 53 -6.23 21.51 -6.68
C GLU A 53 -5.62 22.80 -7.23
N LYS A 54 -6.17 23.96 -6.83
CA LYS A 54 -5.69 25.29 -7.28
C LYS A 54 -4.20 25.48 -6.96
N SER A 55 -3.81 25.24 -5.72
CA SER A 55 -2.43 25.47 -5.27
C SER A 55 -1.44 24.53 -5.94
N LEU A 56 -1.81 23.23 -6.11
CA LEU A 56 -0.98 22.23 -6.77
C LEU A 56 -0.89 22.45 -8.29
N ALA A 57 -1.98 22.88 -8.93
CA ALA A 57 -1.95 23.27 -10.35
C ALA A 57 -1.00 24.46 -10.57
N ASP A 58 -1.01 25.47 -9.68
CA ASP A 58 -0.08 26.59 -9.73
C ASP A 58 1.37 26.12 -9.54
N ALA A 59 1.65 25.23 -8.60
CA ALA A 59 2.98 24.65 -8.40
C ALA A 59 3.49 23.94 -9.67
N VAL A 60 2.65 23.11 -10.29
CA VAL A 60 2.97 22.41 -11.55
C VAL A 60 3.19 23.42 -12.70
N ARG A 61 2.40 24.51 -12.78
CA ARG A 61 2.55 25.54 -13.80
C ARG A 61 3.90 26.28 -13.67
N LEU A 62 4.32 26.56 -12.46
CA LEU A 62 5.57 27.26 -12.14
C LEU A 62 6.80 26.36 -12.34
N ASN A 63 6.68 25.07 -12.02
CA ASN A 63 7.74 24.09 -12.25
C ASN A 63 7.18 22.83 -12.92
N LYS A 64 7.13 22.87 -14.25
CA LYS A 64 6.52 21.82 -15.08
C LYS A 64 7.25 20.49 -15.02
N ASN A 65 8.51 20.46 -14.60
CA ASN A 65 9.33 19.26 -14.59
C ASN A 65 9.40 18.58 -13.22
N ASP A 66 8.80 19.18 -12.19
CA ASP A 66 8.78 18.57 -10.87
C ASP A 66 7.73 17.45 -10.84
N ILE A 67 8.24 16.23 -10.72
CA ILE A 67 7.40 15.02 -10.70
C ILE A 67 6.59 14.88 -9.41
N ASN A 68 7.09 15.41 -8.29
CA ASN A 68 6.38 15.36 -7.01
C ASN A 68 5.18 16.32 -7.01
N TYR A 69 5.32 17.51 -7.58
CA TYR A 69 4.18 18.43 -7.71
C TYR A 69 3.06 17.83 -8.55
N ARG A 70 3.42 17.14 -9.66
CA ARG A 70 2.42 16.43 -10.47
C ARG A 70 1.77 15.28 -9.73
N ARG A 71 2.52 14.53 -8.94
CA ARG A 71 1.99 13.43 -8.14
C ARG A 71 0.98 13.93 -7.11
N HIS A 72 1.30 15.01 -6.38
CA HIS A 72 0.37 15.61 -5.43
C HIS A 72 -0.86 16.23 -6.12
N TYR A 73 -0.66 16.85 -7.28
CA TYR A 73 -1.77 17.37 -8.08
C TYR A 73 -2.70 16.24 -8.56
N ALA A 74 -2.13 15.14 -9.01
CA ALA A 74 -2.91 13.95 -9.38
C ALA A 74 -3.71 13.40 -8.20
N GLU A 75 -3.17 13.45 -6.98
CA GLU A 75 -3.89 13.03 -5.78
C GLU A 75 -5.08 13.96 -5.47
N ALA A 76 -4.89 15.27 -5.58
CA ALA A 76 -5.98 16.23 -5.40
C ALA A 76 -7.12 16.02 -6.41
N LEU A 77 -6.78 15.76 -7.66
CA LEU A 77 -7.74 15.45 -8.72
C LEU A 77 -8.47 14.13 -8.45
N TRP A 78 -7.74 13.11 -7.97
CA TRP A 78 -8.31 11.81 -7.66
C TRP A 78 -9.37 11.88 -6.57
N GLN A 79 -9.06 12.56 -5.48
CA GLN A 79 -9.99 12.73 -4.35
C GLN A 79 -11.25 13.55 -4.72
N GLN A 80 -11.20 14.33 -5.80
CA GLN A 80 -12.35 15.02 -6.37
C GLN A 80 -13.15 14.17 -7.37
N GLY A 81 -12.77 12.91 -7.60
CA GLY A 81 -13.38 12.06 -8.63
C GLY A 81 -12.95 12.35 -10.06
N LYS A 82 -11.98 13.26 -10.28
CA LYS A 82 -11.42 13.60 -11.61
C LYS A 82 -10.37 12.54 -12.03
N HIS A 83 -10.80 11.28 -12.14
CA HIS A 83 -9.90 10.13 -12.28
C HIS A 83 -9.03 10.21 -13.55
N GLN A 84 -9.62 10.56 -14.70
CA GLN A 84 -8.89 10.64 -15.97
C GLN A 84 -7.81 11.73 -15.96
N GLU A 85 -8.12 12.89 -15.38
CA GLU A 85 -7.16 13.99 -15.23
C GLU A 85 -6.01 13.60 -14.28
N SER A 86 -6.33 12.91 -13.18
CA SER A 86 -5.34 12.36 -12.25
C SER A 86 -4.35 11.42 -12.96
N LEU A 87 -4.87 10.42 -13.68
CA LEU A 87 -4.04 9.48 -14.45
C LEU A 87 -3.20 10.19 -15.51
N HIS A 88 -3.76 11.21 -16.17
CA HIS A 88 -3.02 12.04 -17.12
C HIS A 88 -1.83 12.75 -16.44
N GLN A 89 -2.01 13.34 -15.26
CA GLN A 89 -0.91 14.00 -14.55
C GLN A 89 0.20 13.01 -14.13
N LEU A 90 -0.15 11.82 -13.67
CA LEU A 90 0.83 10.77 -13.36
C LEU A 90 1.57 10.30 -14.62
N GLY A 91 0.87 10.10 -15.73
CA GLY A 91 1.47 9.78 -17.02
C GLY A 91 2.44 10.87 -17.50
N GLU A 92 2.08 12.16 -17.35
CA GLU A 92 2.98 13.28 -17.62
C GLU A 92 4.22 13.28 -16.71
N ALA A 93 4.06 12.94 -15.43
CA ALA A 93 5.18 12.83 -14.51
C ALA A 93 6.19 11.77 -14.97
N ILE A 94 5.72 10.61 -15.42
CA ILE A 94 6.57 9.55 -15.99
C ILE A 94 7.29 10.04 -17.24
N ARG A 95 6.58 10.66 -18.21
CA ARG A 95 7.17 11.17 -19.45
C ARG A 95 8.24 12.24 -19.23
N ARG A 96 8.14 13.00 -18.12
CA ARG A 96 9.08 14.09 -17.78
C ARG A 96 10.27 13.66 -16.92
N GLY A 97 10.61 12.39 -16.93
CA GLY A 97 11.79 11.85 -16.24
C GLY A 97 11.48 10.99 -15.03
N GLY A 98 10.19 10.72 -14.76
CA GLY A 98 9.77 9.85 -13.67
C GLY A 98 9.78 8.36 -13.96
N GLN A 99 10.37 7.91 -15.08
CA GLN A 99 10.38 6.49 -15.47
C GLN A 99 11.00 5.58 -14.41
N ASN A 100 12.00 6.09 -13.69
CA ASN A 100 12.70 5.36 -12.64
C ASN A 100 12.20 5.72 -11.24
N ASN A 101 10.98 6.24 -11.11
CA ASN A 101 10.40 6.62 -9.83
C ASN A 101 9.35 5.60 -9.38
N ALA A 102 9.72 4.71 -8.46
CA ALA A 102 8.83 3.67 -7.93
C ALA A 102 7.52 4.24 -7.38
N SER A 103 7.56 5.40 -6.69
CA SER A 103 6.36 6.01 -6.10
C SER A 103 5.31 6.42 -7.13
N LEU A 104 5.71 6.83 -8.35
CA LEU A 104 4.75 7.11 -9.43
C LEU A 104 4.06 5.84 -9.92
N HIS A 105 4.82 4.76 -10.05
CA HIS A 105 4.29 3.46 -10.44
C HIS A 105 3.37 2.88 -9.37
N ILE A 106 3.70 3.02 -8.08
CA ILE A 106 2.83 2.69 -6.95
C ILE A 106 1.51 3.46 -7.07
N SER A 107 1.57 4.79 -7.23
CA SER A 107 0.36 5.62 -7.34
C SER A 107 -0.52 5.24 -8.53
N LEU A 108 0.07 4.85 -9.66
CA LEU A 108 -0.69 4.36 -10.82
C LEU A 108 -1.31 3.00 -10.55
N ALA A 109 -0.56 2.07 -9.94
CA ALA A 109 -1.07 0.75 -9.61
C ALA A 109 -2.28 0.83 -8.66
N GLU A 110 -2.21 1.66 -7.61
CA GLU A 110 -3.31 1.92 -6.68
C GLU A 110 -4.57 2.41 -7.40
N LYS A 111 -4.40 3.42 -8.27
CA LYS A 111 -5.52 4.02 -9.00
C LYS A 111 -6.15 3.07 -10.01
N TYR A 112 -5.34 2.28 -10.71
CA TYR A 112 -5.85 1.26 -11.64
C TYR A 112 -6.53 0.10 -10.90
N LEU A 113 -6.12 -0.25 -9.67
CA LEU A 113 -6.85 -1.22 -8.84
C LEU A 113 -8.25 -0.71 -8.49
N VAL A 114 -8.38 0.56 -8.10
CA VAL A 114 -9.69 1.18 -7.82
C VAL A 114 -10.59 1.19 -9.07
N LEU A 115 -10.01 1.41 -10.26
CA LEU A 115 -10.74 1.36 -11.53
C LEU A 115 -10.97 -0.07 -12.06
N GLN A 116 -10.60 -1.09 -11.28
CA GLN A 116 -10.69 -2.52 -11.65
C GLN A 116 -9.90 -2.92 -12.91
N GLU A 117 -8.93 -2.10 -13.31
CA GLU A 117 -8.01 -2.38 -14.40
C GLU A 117 -6.80 -3.20 -13.90
N HIS A 118 -7.06 -4.44 -13.48
CA HIS A 118 -6.10 -5.26 -12.75
C HIS A 118 -4.83 -5.58 -13.56
N SER A 119 -4.94 -5.77 -14.87
CA SER A 119 -3.77 -6.03 -15.73
C SER A 119 -2.84 -4.82 -15.84
N THR A 120 -3.41 -3.62 -15.95
CA THR A 120 -2.65 -2.36 -15.97
C THR A 120 -2.01 -2.09 -14.60
N ALA A 121 -2.76 -2.32 -13.52
CA ALA A 121 -2.26 -2.23 -12.15
C ALA A 121 -1.07 -3.18 -11.91
N HIS A 122 -1.19 -4.45 -12.34
CA HIS A 122 -0.11 -5.43 -12.23
C HIS A 122 1.17 -4.96 -12.92
N ARG A 123 1.08 -4.44 -14.16
CA ARG A 123 2.25 -3.95 -14.90
C ARG A 123 2.95 -2.79 -14.17
N HIS A 124 2.20 -1.85 -13.60
CA HIS A 124 2.79 -0.75 -12.84
C HIS A 124 3.36 -1.23 -11.50
N ALA A 125 2.69 -2.13 -10.81
CA ALA A 125 3.21 -2.72 -9.58
C ALA A 125 4.50 -3.54 -9.82
N ASP A 126 4.59 -4.27 -10.93
CA ASP A 126 5.79 -5.01 -11.30
C ASP A 126 6.98 -4.07 -11.59
N GLU A 127 6.74 -2.96 -12.28
CA GLU A 127 7.75 -1.93 -12.47
C GLU A 127 8.18 -1.27 -11.15
N ALA A 128 7.23 -1.03 -10.23
CA ALA A 128 7.55 -0.51 -8.91
C ALA A 128 8.44 -1.49 -8.10
N VAL A 129 8.15 -2.79 -8.14
CA VAL A 129 9.00 -3.83 -7.52
C VAL A 129 10.40 -3.85 -8.12
N ARG A 130 10.51 -3.70 -9.44
CA ARG A 130 11.81 -3.66 -10.14
C ARG A 130 12.64 -2.45 -9.71
N LEU A 131 12.01 -1.30 -9.52
CA LEU A 131 12.66 -0.03 -9.17
C LEU A 131 13.02 0.06 -7.69
N ASP A 132 12.15 -0.40 -6.82
CA ASP A 132 12.38 -0.44 -5.36
C ASP A 132 11.87 -1.76 -4.76
N PRO A 133 12.70 -2.80 -4.72
CA PRO A 133 12.33 -4.10 -4.15
C PRO A 133 12.26 -4.11 -2.62
N GLN A 134 12.60 -3.00 -1.94
CA GLN A 134 12.48 -2.86 -0.49
C GLN A 134 11.18 -2.17 -0.05
N ASP A 135 10.43 -1.57 -0.96
CA ASP A 135 9.12 -1.01 -0.64
C ASP A 135 8.06 -2.12 -0.64
N TYR A 136 7.55 -2.46 0.56
CA TYR A 136 6.52 -3.49 0.74
C TYR A 136 5.24 -3.20 -0.06
N ARG A 137 4.91 -1.92 -0.32
CA ARG A 137 3.70 -1.53 -1.05
C ARG A 137 3.72 -2.04 -2.48
N SER A 138 4.88 -2.01 -3.12
CA SER A 138 5.04 -2.52 -4.49
C SER A 138 4.68 -4.00 -4.60
N TRP A 139 5.16 -4.81 -3.65
CA TRP A 139 4.85 -6.23 -3.56
C TRP A 139 3.37 -6.49 -3.24
N ALA A 140 2.82 -5.76 -2.27
CA ALA A 140 1.42 -5.85 -1.91
C ALA A 140 0.48 -5.53 -3.08
N LEU A 141 0.75 -4.46 -3.82
CA LEU A 141 -0.03 -4.06 -4.99
C LEU A 141 0.05 -5.08 -6.11
N ARG A 142 1.23 -5.66 -6.35
CA ARG A 142 1.40 -6.72 -7.34
C ARG A 142 0.63 -7.99 -6.97
N GLY A 143 0.70 -8.41 -5.71
CA GLY A 143 -0.07 -9.52 -5.18
C GLY A 143 -1.58 -9.28 -5.28
N ARG A 144 -2.04 -8.07 -4.89
CA ARG A 144 -3.45 -7.67 -4.99
C ARG A 144 -3.95 -7.68 -6.43
N ALA A 145 -3.18 -7.14 -7.36
CA ALA A 145 -3.54 -7.13 -8.78
C ALA A 145 -3.68 -8.54 -9.34
N LYS A 146 -2.73 -9.45 -9.03
CA LYS A 146 -2.80 -10.86 -9.43
C LYS A 146 -4.02 -11.57 -8.83
N ARG A 147 -4.26 -11.39 -7.52
CA ARG A 147 -5.42 -12.00 -6.84
C ARG A 147 -6.73 -11.56 -7.46
N LEU A 148 -6.91 -10.26 -7.72
CA LEU A 148 -8.11 -9.73 -8.33
C LEU A 148 -8.26 -10.16 -9.80
N GLN A 149 -7.17 -10.25 -10.54
CA GLN A 149 -7.19 -10.79 -11.91
C GLN A 149 -7.63 -12.26 -11.92
N ALA A 150 -7.16 -13.07 -10.97
CA ALA A 150 -7.58 -14.46 -10.83
C ALA A 150 -9.07 -14.56 -10.49
N SER A 151 -9.61 -13.69 -9.64
CA SER A 151 -11.02 -13.72 -9.23
C SER A 151 -12.01 -13.34 -10.34
N GLN A 152 -11.55 -12.66 -11.40
CA GLN A 152 -12.41 -12.31 -12.56
C GLN A 152 -12.63 -13.48 -13.51
N GLN A 153 -11.84 -14.55 -13.42
CA GLN A 153 -12.01 -15.72 -14.28
C GLN A 153 -13.11 -16.61 -13.73
N ALA A 154 -14.02 -17.04 -14.60
CA ALA A 154 -15.10 -17.96 -14.23
C ALA A 154 -14.53 -19.37 -14.03
N GLY A 155 -14.71 -19.93 -12.85
CA GLY A 155 -14.32 -21.28 -12.49
C GLY A 155 -12.86 -21.41 -12.01
N TYR A 156 -12.61 -22.46 -11.22
CA TYR A 156 -11.27 -22.77 -10.72
C TYR A 156 -10.47 -23.48 -11.82
N THR A 157 -9.40 -22.85 -12.30
CA THR A 157 -8.51 -23.40 -13.31
C THR A 157 -7.10 -23.57 -12.73
N GLU A 158 -6.30 -24.47 -13.30
CA GLU A 158 -4.89 -24.64 -12.92
C GLU A 158 -4.11 -23.32 -13.07
N HIS A 159 -4.44 -22.55 -14.11
CA HIS A 159 -3.85 -21.22 -14.31
C HIS A 159 -4.20 -20.25 -13.15
N MET A 160 -5.46 -20.23 -12.71
CA MET A 160 -5.88 -19.43 -11.56
C MET A 160 -5.13 -19.83 -10.28
N ALA A 161 -4.97 -21.13 -10.03
CA ALA A 161 -4.20 -21.62 -8.89
C ALA A 161 -2.74 -21.13 -8.95
N ALA A 162 -2.10 -21.21 -10.12
CA ALA A 162 -0.74 -20.71 -10.31
C ALA A 162 -0.62 -19.21 -10.05
N VAL A 163 -1.58 -18.41 -10.50
CA VAL A 163 -1.61 -16.95 -10.26
C VAL A 163 -1.82 -16.63 -8.78
N LEU A 164 -2.69 -17.37 -8.07
CA LEU A 164 -2.88 -17.20 -6.63
C LEU A 164 -1.61 -17.57 -5.84
N HIS A 165 -0.89 -18.63 -6.23
CA HIS A 165 0.40 -18.95 -5.63
C HIS A 165 1.43 -17.83 -5.82
N GLN A 166 1.50 -17.23 -7.01
CA GLN A 166 2.37 -16.06 -7.23
C GLN A 166 1.95 -14.85 -6.38
N ALA A 167 0.65 -14.59 -6.26
CA ALA A 167 0.14 -13.53 -5.39
C ALA A 167 0.53 -13.77 -3.92
N ARG A 168 0.44 -15.02 -3.45
CA ARG A 168 0.87 -15.40 -2.10
C ARG A 168 2.36 -15.09 -1.87
N GLU A 169 3.25 -15.44 -2.82
CA GLU A 169 4.67 -15.12 -2.71
C GLU A 169 4.91 -13.61 -2.62
N ASP A 170 4.19 -12.82 -3.41
CA ASP A 170 4.27 -11.36 -3.33
C ASP A 170 3.85 -10.83 -1.94
N TYR A 171 2.74 -11.35 -1.37
CA TYR A 171 2.32 -10.97 -0.02
C TYR A 171 3.29 -11.47 1.08
N LEU A 172 3.87 -12.65 0.95
CA LEU A 172 4.92 -13.13 1.86
C LEU A 172 6.12 -12.19 1.84
N ARG A 173 6.52 -11.72 0.67
CA ARG A 173 7.59 -10.74 0.55
C ARG A 173 7.20 -9.40 1.18
N ALA A 174 6.00 -8.90 0.93
CA ALA A 174 5.49 -7.67 1.54
C ALA A 174 5.47 -7.76 3.08
N VAL A 175 4.96 -8.87 3.64
CA VAL A 175 4.95 -9.12 5.09
C VAL A 175 6.37 -9.22 5.65
N SER A 176 7.32 -9.83 4.94
CA SER A 176 8.71 -9.88 5.40
C SER A 176 9.37 -8.50 5.52
N LEU A 177 8.92 -7.52 4.71
CA LEU A 177 9.39 -6.13 4.75
C LEU A 177 8.60 -5.28 5.78
N SER A 178 7.37 -5.65 6.10
CA SER A 178 6.50 -4.96 7.07
C SER A 178 5.68 -5.96 7.90
N PRO A 179 6.32 -6.66 8.89
CA PRO A 179 5.71 -7.81 9.56
C PRO A 179 4.45 -7.50 10.39
N ASN A 180 4.34 -6.29 10.90
CA ASN A 180 3.21 -5.87 11.76
C ASN A 180 2.15 -5.08 10.99
N ASN A 181 2.19 -5.10 9.66
CA ASN A 181 1.17 -4.46 8.85
C ASN A 181 -0.09 -5.32 8.83
N ARG A 182 -1.13 -4.82 9.48
CA ARG A 182 -2.40 -5.54 9.68
C ARG A 182 -3.12 -5.84 8.36
N GLU A 183 -3.12 -4.89 7.43
CA GLU A 183 -3.74 -5.07 6.11
C GLU A 183 -3.03 -6.18 5.32
N LEU A 184 -1.69 -6.20 5.32
CA LEU A 184 -0.91 -7.23 4.63
C LEU A 184 -1.15 -8.63 5.20
N LEU A 185 -1.26 -8.75 6.53
CA LEU A 185 -1.54 -10.03 7.17
C LEU A 185 -2.95 -10.54 6.81
N ALA A 186 -3.96 -9.66 6.78
CA ALA A 186 -5.31 -10.03 6.36
C ALA A 186 -5.33 -10.50 4.89
N GLU A 187 -4.69 -9.76 4.00
CA GLU A 187 -4.59 -10.13 2.57
C GLU A 187 -3.79 -11.43 2.37
N LEU A 188 -2.72 -11.64 3.12
CA LEU A 188 -1.95 -12.88 3.08
C LEU A 188 -2.80 -14.07 3.52
N ALA A 189 -3.53 -13.97 4.64
CA ALA A 189 -4.39 -15.05 5.11
C ALA A 189 -5.49 -15.38 4.09
N ALA A 190 -6.10 -14.36 3.49
CA ALA A 190 -7.13 -14.55 2.46
C ALA A 190 -6.57 -15.27 1.22
N VAL A 191 -5.37 -14.92 0.75
CA VAL A 191 -4.77 -15.59 -0.42
C VAL A 191 -4.28 -17.01 -0.08
N GLN A 192 -3.82 -17.26 1.14
CA GLN A 192 -3.48 -18.62 1.61
C GLN A 192 -4.70 -19.55 1.61
N MET A 193 -5.87 -19.03 2.03
CA MET A 193 -7.14 -19.74 1.90
C MET A 193 -7.45 -20.08 0.44
N GLY A 194 -7.31 -19.09 -0.46
CA GLY A 194 -7.51 -19.29 -1.90
C GLY A 194 -6.52 -20.29 -2.53
N CYS A 195 -5.33 -20.46 -1.96
CA CYS A 195 -4.33 -21.47 -2.35
C CYS A 195 -4.58 -22.86 -1.73
N GLY A 196 -5.65 -23.05 -0.96
CA GLY A 196 -5.93 -24.31 -0.26
C GLY A 196 -4.96 -24.60 0.89
N GLN A 197 -4.47 -23.58 1.57
CA GLN A 197 -3.51 -23.67 2.69
C GLN A 197 -4.13 -23.15 4.00
N PRO A 198 -5.22 -23.77 4.50
CA PRO A 198 -5.96 -23.26 5.64
C PRO A 198 -5.16 -23.26 6.96
N GLU A 199 -4.19 -24.17 7.14
CA GLU A 199 -3.33 -24.18 8.33
C GLU A 199 -2.44 -22.93 8.38
N GLN A 200 -1.86 -22.54 7.25
CA GLN A 200 -1.04 -21.35 7.14
C GLN A 200 -1.89 -20.08 7.31
N ALA A 201 -3.08 -20.07 6.70
CA ALA A 201 -4.03 -18.96 6.87
C ALA A 201 -4.43 -18.77 8.34
N LEU A 202 -4.69 -19.87 9.07
CA LEU A 202 -5.01 -19.81 10.49
C LEU A 202 -3.85 -19.22 11.30
N ALA A 203 -2.62 -19.66 11.03
CA ALA A 203 -1.43 -19.11 11.71
C ALA A 203 -1.28 -17.59 11.43
N THR A 204 -1.56 -17.16 10.21
CA THR A 204 -1.53 -15.73 9.83
C THR A 204 -2.64 -14.94 10.52
N TRP A 205 -3.87 -15.48 10.61
CA TRP A 205 -4.97 -14.85 11.36
C TRP A 205 -4.68 -14.73 12.84
N LEU A 206 -4.07 -15.73 13.46
CA LEU A 206 -3.65 -15.67 14.88
C LEU A 206 -2.56 -14.63 15.10
N THR A 207 -1.60 -14.52 14.19
CA THR A 207 -0.59 -13.46 14.21
C THR A 207 -1.26 -12.09 14.13
N LEU A 208 -2.16 -11.90 13.17
CA LEU A 208 -2.89 -10.64 13.03
C LEU A 208 -3.73 -10.32 14.27
N GLN A 209 -4.43 -11.30 14.84
CA GLN A 209 -5.20 -11.13 16.07
C GLN A 209 -4.34 -10.66 17.25
N SER A 210 -3.11 -11.17 17.37
CA SER A 210 -2.18 -10.78 18.43
C SER A 210 -1.74 -9.32 18.39
N LEU A 211 -1.95 -8.62 17.27
CA LEU A 211 -1.65 -7.20 17.11
C LEU A 211 -2.79 -6.29 17.63
N TYR A 212 -3.87 -6.88 18.15
CA TYR A 212 -4.99 -6.15 18.74
C TYR A 212 -5.10 -6.47 20.23
N PRO A 213 -5.65 -5.57 21.06
CA PRO A 213 -6.01 -5.91 22.42
C PRO A 213 -7.07 -7.01 22.42
N GLN A 214 -7.11 -7.79 23.51
CA GLN A 214 -8.04 -8.91 23.62
C GLN A 214 -9.49 -8.48 23.40
N GLY A 215 -10.16 -9.11 22.44
CA GLY A 215 -11.52 -8.79 22.03
C GLY A 215 -11.66 -7.51 21.19
N GLY A 216 -10.57 -6.83 20.86
CA GLY A 216 -10.54 -5.61 20.04
C GLY A 216 -10.19 -5.84 18.57
N GLU A 217 -10.10 -7.09 18.13
CA GLU A 217 -9.90 -7.40 16.71
C GLU A 217 -11.10 -6.98 15.87
N PRO A 218 -10.87 -6.49 14.62
CA PRO A 218 -11.94 -6.21 13.67
C PRO A 218 -12.77 -7.44 13.32
N ASP A 219 -14.02 -7.21 12.91
CA ASP A 219 -14.95 -8.27 12.51
C ASP A 219 -14.40 -9.14 11.38
N GLU A 220 -13.66 -8.55 10.43
CA GLU A 220 -13.00 -9.27 9.34
C GLU A 220 -12.02 -10.33 9.86
N VAL A 221 -11.25 -10.04 10.88
CA VAL A 221 -10.29 -10.97 11.49
C VAL A 221 -11.03 -12.13 12.16
N LEU A 222 -12.08 -11.82 12.90
CA LEU A 222 -12.91 -12.82 13.57
C LEU A 222 -13.61 -13.74 12.57
N ILE A 223 -14.20 -13.16 11.52
CA ILE A 223 -14.87 -13.90 10.44
C ILE A 223 -13.87 -14.78 9.68
N GLY A 224 -12.76 -14.22 9.20
CA GLY A 224 -11.77 -14.96 8.42
C GLY A 224 -11.14 -16.11 9.20
N LYS A 225 -10.84 -15.91 10.50
CA LYS A 225 -10.36 -16.96 11.40
C LYS A 225 -11.42 -18.07 11.56
N THR A 226 -12.67 -17.70 11.77
CA THR A 226 -13.77 -18.68 11.98
C THR A 226 -14.05 -19.48 10.71
N GLU A 227 -14.01 -18.87 9.55
CA GLU A 227 -14.12 -19.54 8.24
C GLU A 227 -12.97 -20.54 8.06
N THR A 228 -11.76 -20.14 8.37
CA THR A 228 -10.57 -21.00 8.29
C THR A 228 -10.67 -22.20 9.24
N LEU A 229 -11.11 -22.00 10.49
CA LEU A 229 -11.35 -23.07 11.47
C LEU A 229 -12.43 -24.06 10.97
N SER A 230 -13.47 -23.55 10.34
CA SER A 230 -14.55 -24.40 9.78
C SER A 230 -14.05 -25.26 8.61
N VAL A 231 -13.18 -24.73 7.75
CA VAL A 231 -12.51 -25.50 6.67
C VAL A 231 -11.61 -26.58 7.25
N LEU A 232 -10.89 -26.29 8.35
CA LEU A 232 -10.04 -27.24 9.08
C LEU A 232 -10.84 -28.25 9.92
N ARG A 233 -12.18 -28.16 9.93
CA ARG A 233 -13.07 -28.99 10.76
C ARG A 233 -12.83 -28.84 12.27
N ARG A 234 -12.25 -27.72 12.70
CA ARG A 234 -12.06 -27.39 14.13
C ARG A 234 -13.33 -26.70 14.66
N PHE A 235 -14.45 -27.47 14.62
CA PHE A 235 -15.79 -26.91 14.87
C PHE A 235 -15.98 -26.36 16.27
N ASN A 236 -15.42 -26.96 17.32
CA ASN A 236 -15.52 -26.45 18.68
C ASN A 236 -14.95 -25.02 18.83
N GLU A 237 -13.84 -24.74 18.15
CA GLU A 237 -13.23 -23.43 18.16
C GLU A 237 -14.01 -22.44 17.26
N ALA A 238 -14.51 -22.91 16.15
CA ALA A 238 -15.37 -22.10 15.27
C ALA A 238 -16.68 -21.72 15.98
N GLU A 239 -17.29 -22.62 16.75
CA GLU A 239 -18.49 -22.34 17.57
C GLU A 239 -18.21 -21.32 18.68
N SER A 240 -17.05 -21.39 19.34
CA SER A 240 -16.65 -20.39 20.32
C SER A 240 -16.53 -18.98 19.71
N ASN A 241 -15.94 -18.88 18.51
CA ASN A 241 -15.89 -17.62 17.79
C ASN A 241 -17.28 -17.18 17.30
N TRP A 242 -18.14 -18.14 16.90
CA TRP A 242 -19.49 -17.87 16.45
C TRP A 242 -20.32 -17.17 17.52
N ALA A 243 -20.19 -17.58 18.78
CA ALA A 243 -20.84 -16.89 19.91
C ALA A 243 -20.45 -15.41 19.96
N THR A 244 -19.17 -15.09 19.72
CA THR A 244 -18.71 -13.70 19.67
C THR A 244 -19.28 -12.96 18.43
N ILE A 245 -19.38 -13.62 17.27
CA ILE A 245 -19.97 -13.07 16.06
C ILE A 245 -21.43 -12.68 16.31
N GLN A 246 -22.18 -13.55 17.00
CA GLN A 246 -23.58 -13.27 17.39
C GLN A 246 -23.68 -12.10 18.38
N GLN A 247 -22.79 -12.05 19.39
CA GLN A 247 -22.76 -10.93 20.32
C GLN A 247 -22.51 -9.57 19.65
N ARG A 248 -21.78 -9.57 18.51
CA ARG A 248 -21.52 -8.37 17.72
C ARG A 248 -22.64 -8.08 16.70
N GLY A 249 -23.68 -8.92 16.61
CA GLY A 249 -24.80 -8.73 15.67
C GLY A 249 -24.45 -9.01 14.21
N LEU A 250 -23.41 -9.80 13.94
CA LEU A 250 -22.89 -10.06 12.59
C LEU A 250 -23.50 -11.32 11.94
N GLU A 251 -24.32 -12.07 12.65
CA GLU A 251 -24.93 -13.35 12.21
C GLU A 251 -25.81 -13.19 10.97
N ASN A 252 -26.42 -12.01 10.81
CA ASN A 252 -27.31 -11.70 9.68
C ASN A 252 -26.55 -11.16 8.46
N SER A 253 -25.27 -10.87 8.57
CA SER A 253 -24.42 -10.50 7.44
C SER A 253 -24.27 -11.67 6.46
N GLU A 254 -23.93 -11.39 5.20
CA GLU A 254 -23.68 -12.44 4.20
C GLU A 254 -22.58 -13.42 4.66
N ALA A 255 -21.53 -12.89 5.27
CA ALA A 255 -20.45 -13.69 5.84
C ALA A 255 -20.93 -14.55 7.03
N GLY A 256 -21.75 -13.96 7.93
CA GLY A 256 -22.34 -14.67 9.05
C GLY A 256 -23.23 -15.82 8.60
N GLN A 257 -24.11 -15.59 7.63
CA GLN A 257 -24.97 -16.66 7.07
C GLN A 257 -24.16 -17.81 6.43
N ARG A 258 -23.08 -17.47 5.71
CA ARG A 258 -22.16 -18.49 5.15
C ARG A 258 -21.50 -19.32 6.26
N LEU A 259 -20.99 -18.67 7.30
CA LEU A 259 -20.35 -19.32 8.44
C LEU A 259 -21.32 -20.25 9.18
N GLN A 260 -22.53 -19.79 9.46
CA GLN A 260 -23.56 -20.60 10.10
C GLN A 260 -23.86 -21.89 9.32
N ALA A 261 -23.93 -21.78 7.97
CA ALA A 261 -24.11 -22.96 7.11
C ALA A 261 -22.93 -23.92 7.13
N MET A 262 -21.70 -23.42 7.27
CA MET A 262 -20.48 -24.25 7.36
C MET A 262 -20.40 -24.98 8.69
N ILE A 263 -20.59 -24.26 9.81
CA ILE A 263 -20.56 -24.83 11.17
C ILE A 263 -21.68 -25.84 11.37
N GLY A 264 -22.92 -25.50 10.98
CA GLY A 264 -24.08 -26.36 11.17
C GLY A 264 -24.04 -27.65 10.33
N LYS A 265 -23.37 -27.67 9.18
CA LYS A 265 -23.13 -28.90 8.41
C LYS A 265 -22.02 -29.76 9.04
N GLY A 266 -21.08 -29.16 9.71
CA GLY A 266 -19.97 -29.85 10.33
C GLY A 266 -20.31 -30.51 11.66
N ALA A 267 -21.13 -29.86 12.48
CA ALA A 267 -21.56 -30.37 13.79
C ALA A 267 -22.54 -31.58 13.68
N ARG A 268 -23.08 -31.86 12.50
CA ARG A 268 -24.00 -33.01 12.24
C ARG A 268 -23.32 -34.25 11.71
N ARG A 269 -22.01 -34.26 11.56
CA ARG A 269 -21.18 -35.39 11.11
C ARG A 269 -20.21 -35.84 12.19
#